data_784642243f39150d5dfacb6169ecd1f5
#
_entry.id   784642243f39150d5dfacb6169ecd1f5
#
_cell.length_a   1.000
_cell.length_b   1.000
_cell.length_c   1.000
_cell.angle_alpha   90.00
_cell.angle_beta   90.00
_cell.angle_gamma   90.00
#
_symmetry.space_group_name_H-M   'P 1'
#
loop_
_entity.id
_entity.type
_entity.pdbx_description
1 polymer ?
#
loop_
_entity_poly.entity_id
_entity_poly.type
_entity_poly.pdbx_seq_one_letter_code
_entity_poly.pdbx_strand_id
1 'polypeptide(L)'
;MQQAAQTYDAIAKKTGNPRELEADLLLSAAAKLQTIRDGWDSRRPELDAALHFNRRLWSIFVTSATSAENELPVPIRQNVANLGLFVFKQTLMVLADPKPENLGSLIHINRQLAAGLLGRAA
;
A
#
# COMPACT_ATOMS: atom_id res chain seq x y z
N MET A 1 -9.24 -6.10 -9.76
CA MET A 1 -7.78 -6.11 -9.92
C MET A 1 -7.33 -5.56 -11.26
N GLN A 2 -7.85 -6.04 -12.36
CA GLN A 2 -7.48 -5.57 -13.69
C GLN A 2 -7.74 -4.07 -13.88
N GLN A 3 -8.88 -3.59 -13.41
CA GLN A 3 -9.25 -2.17 -13.51
C GLN A 3 -8.29 -1.29 -12.70
N ALA A 4 -7.90 -1.72 -11.52
CA ALA A 4 -6.96 -0.96 -10.68
C ALA A 4 -5.58 -0.88 -11.33
N ALA A 5 -5.10 -1.98 -11.92
CA ALA A 5 -3.82 -2.01 -12.62
C ALA A 5 -3.83 -1.11 -13.85
N GLN A 6 -4.93 -1.10 -14.61
CA GLN A 6 -5.06 -0.24 -15.78
C GLN A 6 -5.07 1.24 -15.40
N THR A 7 -5.74 1.59 -14.32
CA THR A 7 -5.77 2.97 -13.81
C THR A 7 -4.37 3.40 -13.36
N TYR A 8 -3.68 2.53 -12.64
CA TYR A 8 -2.30 2.78 -12.20
C TYR A 8 -1.40 3.05 -13.40
N ASP A 9 -1.42 2.18 -14.41
CA ASP A 9 -0.57 2.31 -15.60
C ASP A 9 -0.87 3.60 -16.35
N ALA A 10 -2.14 3.97 -16.50
CA ALA A 10 -2.53 5.19 -17.20
C ALA A 10 -2.00 6.44 -16.49
N ILE A 11 -2.10 6.47 -15.15
CA ILE A 11 -1.62 7.60 -14.35
C ILE A 11 -0.10 7.64 -14.36
N ALA A 12 0.57 6.49 -14.23
CA ALA A 12 2.03 6.41 -14.26
C ALA A 12 2.60 6.95 -15.57
N LYS A 13 1.96 6.65 -16.69
CA LYS A 13 2.35 7.17 -18.01
C LYS A 13 2.19 8.69 -18.08
N LYS A 14 1.15 9.23 -17.46
CA LYS A 14 0.89 10.68 -17.46
C LYS A 14 1.88 11.44 -16.59
N THR A 15 2.23 10.91 -15.42
CA THR A 15 3.12 11.60 -14.48
C THR A 15 4.58 11.53 -14.90
N GLY A 16 4.96 10.53 -15.70
CA GLY A 16 6.34 10.32 -16.10
C GLY A 16 7.28 9.88 -14.98
N ASN A 17 6.77 9.70 -13.74
CA ASN A 17 7.55 9.24 -12.60
C ASN A 17 6.76 8.20 -11.81
N PRO A 18 6.91 6.91 -12.18
CA PRO A 18 6.18 5.83 -11.51
C PRO A 18 6.46 5.73 -10.02
N ARG A 19 7.69 6.02 -9.57
CA ARG A 19 8.04 5.92 -8.15
C ARG A 19 7.35 6.98 -7.30
N GLU A 20 7.24 8.20 -7.81
CA GLU A 20 6.49 9.24 -7.14
C GLU A 20 5.01 8.88 -7.03
N LEU A 21 4.43 8.36 -8.10
CA LEU A 21 3.05 7.91 -8.08
C LEU A 21 2.84 6.78 -7.07
N GLU A 22 3.72 5.79 -7.07
CA GLU A 22 3.65 4.68 -6.13
C GLU A 22 3.71 5.17 -4.69
N ALA A 23 4.64 6.08 -4.40
CA ALA A 23 4.76 6.67 -3.07
C ALA A 23 3.50 7.45 -2.68
N ASP A 24 2.95 8.23 -3.60
CA ASP A 24 1.74 9.00 -3.35
C ASP A 24 0.54 8.10 -3.05
N LEU A 25 0.41 7.00 -3.77
CA LEU A 25 -0.66 6.04 -3.54
C LEU A 25 -0.52 5.35 -2.17
N LEU A 26 0.71 4.98 -1.79
CA LEU A 26 0.98 4.40 -0.48
C LEU A 26 0.67 5.39 0.65
N LEU A 27 1.06 6.64 0.49
CA LEU A 27 0.79 7.68 1.48
C LEU A 27 -0.69 7.99 1.57
N SER A 28 -1.39 8.00 0.44
CA SER A 28 -2.84 8.22 0.40
C SER A 28 -3.58 7.09 1.13
N ALA A 29 -3.18 5.85 0.88
CA ALA A 29 -3.76 4.71 1.58
C ALA A 29 -3.49 4.77 3.09
N ALA A 30 -2.27 5.14 3.49
CA ALA A 30 -1.92 5.30 4.90
C ALA A 30 -2.74 6.43 5.55
N ALA A 31 -2.91 7.55 4.86
CA ALA A 31 -3.69 8.67 5.37
C ALA A 31 -5.16 8.28 5.58
N LYS A 32 -5.73 7.51 4.68
CA LYS A 32 -7.11 7.03 4.80
C LYS A 32 -7.27 6.11 6.01
N LEU A 33 -6.35 5.16 6.18
CA LEU A 33 -6.36 4.26 7.34
C LEU A 33 -6.17 5.04 8.64
N GLN A 34 -5.30 6.05 8.64
CA GLN A 34 -5.08 6.92 9.79
C GLN A 34 -6.36 7.67 10.18
N THR A 35 -7.05 8.23 9.19
CA THR A 35 -8.30 8.94 9.39
C THR A 35 -9.37 8.04 10.01
N ILE A 36 -9.46 6.79 9.51
CA ILE A 36 -10.40 5.82 10.04
C ILE A 36 -10.04 5.45 11.48
N ARG A 37 -8.76 5.22 11.76
CA ARG A 37 -8.29 4.90 13.12
C ARG A 37 -8.63 6.01 14.09
N ASP A 38 -8.36 7.26 13.71
CA ASP A 38 -8.57 8.41 14.58
C ASP A 38 -10.05 8.71 14.82
N GLY A 39 -10.92 8.41 13.85
CA GLY A 39 -12.36 8.59 13.98
C GLY A 39 -13.12 7.26 14.01
N TRP A 40 -12.58 6.26 14.68
CA TRP A 40 -13.05 4.88 14.64
C TRP A 40 -14.56 4.72 14.79
N ASP A 41 -15.13 5.38 15.79
CA ASP A 41 -16.57 5.22 16.11
C ASP A 41 -17.47 5.66 14.96
N SER A 42 -17.07 6.70 14.22
CA SER A 42 -17.88 7.25 13.13
C SER A 42 -17.42 6.80 11.75
N ARG A 43 -16.15 6.41 11.61
CA ARG A 43 -15.57 6.10 10.30
C ARG A 43 -15.35 4.59 10.04
N ARG A 44 -15.68 3.75 11.00
CA ARG A 44 -15.55 2.30 10.84
C ARG A 44 -16.25 1.76 9.58
N PRO A 45 -17.41 2.28 9.12
CA PRO A 45 -18.01 1.80 7.88
C PRO A 45 -17.14 1.99 6.63
N GLU A 46 -16.12 2.85 6.68
CA GLU A 46 -15.20 3.09 5.57
C GLU A 46 -14.04 2.07 5.55
N LEU A 47 -13.90 1.26 6.59
CA LEU A 47 -12.73 0.40 6.78
C LEU A 47 -12.56 -0.65 5.66
N ASP A 48 -13.63 -1.35 5.31
CA ASP A 48 -13.54 -2.43 4.32
C ASP A 48 -13.03 -1.91 2.97
N ALA A 49 -13.56 -0.77 2.52
CA ALA A 49 -13.12 -0.18 1.26
C ALA A 49 -11.65 0.26 1.32
N ALA A 50 -11.23 0.84 2.46
CA ALA A 50 -9.85 1.26 2.64
C ALA A 50 -8.89 0.07 2.67
N LEU A 51 -9.26 -1.01 3.33
CA LEU A 51 -8.45 -2.25 3.36
C LEU A 51 -8.37 -2.89 1.99
N HIS A 52 -9.47 -2.93 1.24
CA HIS A 52 -9.47 -3.44 -0.13
C HIS A 52 -8.59 -2.62 -1.05
N PHE A 53 -8.65 -1.30 -0.95
CA PHE A 53 -7.79 -0.44 -1.74
C PHE A 53 -6.32 -0.72 -1.45
N ASN A 54 -5.95 -0.78 -0.17
CA ASN A 54 -4.57 -1.04 0.24
C ASN A 54 -4.10 -2.42 -0.22
N ARG A 55 -4.94 -3.44 -0.11
CA ARG A 55 -4.62 -4.79 -0.56
C ARG A 55 -4.37 -4.84 -2.07
N ARG A 56 -5.22 -4.18 -2.86
CA ARG A 56 -5.04 -4.12 -4.32
C ARG A 56 -3.74 -3.42 -4.69
N LEU A 57 -3.46 -2.32 -4.01
CA LEU A 57 -2.23 -1.57 -4.22
C LEU A 57 -1.00 -2.46 -3.97
N TRP A 58 -0.98 -3.18 -2.85
CA TRP A 58 0.11 -4.09 -2.52
C TRP A 58 0.19 -5.28 -3.46
N SER A 59 -0.93 -5.79 -3.97
CA SER A 59 -0.93 -6.84 -4.99
C SER A 59 -0.20 -6.38 -6.25
N ILE A 60 -0.44 -5.15 -6.66
CA ILE A 60 0.24 -4.57 -7.84
C ILE A 60 1.73 -4.45 -7.57
N PHE A 61 2.13 -3.95 -6.41
CA PHE A 61 3.54 -3.80 -6.05
C PHE A 61 4.27 -5.14 -5.97
N VAL A 62 3.67 -6.15 -5.34
CA VAL A 62 4.27 -7.47 -5.23
C VAL A 62 4.43 -8.10 -6.62
N THR A 63 3.41 -8.01 -7.45
CA THR A 63 3.46 -8.54 -8.82
C THR A 63 4.57 -7.86 -9.62
N SER A 64 4.66 -6.54 -9.52
CA SER A 64 5.71 -5.77 -10.19
C SER A 64 7.10 -6.12 -9.66
N ALA A 65 7.25 -6.22 -8.34
CA ALA A 65 8.54 -6.49 -7.70
C ALA A 65 9.07 -7.88 -8.03
N THR A 66 8.19 -8.84 -8.33
CA THR A 66 8.58 -10.20 -8.70
C THR A 66 8.77 -10.37 -10.21
N SER A 67 8.50 -9.33 -11.00
CA SER A 67 8.72 -9.35 -12.44
C SER A 67 10.20 -9.20 -12.76
N ALA A 68 10.69 -9.96 -13.75
CA ALA A 68 12.07 -9.85 -14.20
C ALA A 68 12.40 -8.49 -14.82
N GLU A 69 11.38 -7.75 -15.24
CA GLU A 69 11.52 -6.44 -15.87
C GLU A 69 11.57 -5.28 -14.88
N ASN A 70 11.41 -5.55 -13.58
CA ASN A 70 11.39 -4.50 -12.59
C ASN A 70 12.78 -3.89 -12.42
N GLU A 71 12.86 -2.56 -12.49
CA GLU A 71 14.11 -1.82 -12.44
C GLU A 71 14.57 -1.47 -11.03
N LEU A 72 13.75 -1.74 -10.01
CA LEU A 72 14.15 -1.46 -8.64
C LEU A 72 15.31 -2.38 -8.22
N PRO A 73 16.20 -1.90 -7.35
CA PRO A 73 17.26 -2.74 -6.80
C PRO A 73 16.72 -4.00 -6.15
N VAL A 74 17.45 -5.10 -6.25
CA VAL A 74 17.04 -6.40 -5.70
C VAL A 74 16.66 -6.33 -4.23
N PRO A 75 17.42 -5.63 -3.34
CA PRO A 75 17.00 -5.53 -1.93
C PRO A 75 15.63 -4.89 -1.74
N ILE A 76 15.30 -3.88 -2.54
CA ILE A 76 13.99 -3.22 -2.45
C ILE A 76 12.90 -4.16 -2.93
N ARG A 77 13.13 -4.88 -4.04
CA ARG A 77 12.15 -5.84 -4.57
C ARG A 77 11.86 -6.95 -3.57
N GLN A 78 12.90 -7.49 -2.92
CA GLN A 78 12.74 -8.52 -1.90
C GLN A 78 11.97 -7.98 -0.69
N ASN A 79 12.26 -6.76 -0.29
CA ASN A 79 11.58 -6.11 0.81
C ASN A 79 10.09 -5.92 0.51
N VAL A 80 9.76 -5.49 -0.70
CA VAL A 80 8.35 -5.34 -1.12
C VAL A 80 7.63 -6.68 -1.06
N ALA A 81 8.25 -7.75 -1.56
CA ALA A 81 7.63 -9.08 -1.54
C ALA A 81 7.38 -9.56 -0.11
N ASN A 82 8.36 -9.40 0.77
CA ASN A 82 8.24 -9.81 2.16
C ASN A 82 7.19 -8.99 2.92
N LEU A 83 7.20 -7.68 2.73
CA LEU A 83 6.22 -6.78 3.35
C LEU A 83 4.82 -7.06 2.82
N GLY A 84 4.70 -7.39 1.55
CA GLY A 84 3.40 -7.73 0.94
C GLY A 84 2.75 -8.92 1.62
N LEU A 85 3.52 -9.96 1.93
CA LEU A 85 2.99 -11.11 2.67
C LEU A 85 2.44 -10.69 4.04
N PHE A 86 3.18 -9.84 4.74
CA PHE A 86 2.72 -9.32 6.02
C PHE A 86 1.45 -8.48 5.85
N VAL A 87 1.41 -7.61 4.86
CA VAL A 87 0.24 -6.76 4.59
C VAL A 87 -1.00 -7.60 4.33
N PHE A 88 -0.87 -8.67 3.52
CA PHE A 88 -2.01 -9.55 3.22
C PHE A 88 -2.51 -10.26 4.47
N LYS A 89 -1.60 -10.78 5.30
CA LYS A 89 -1.99 -11.45 6.55
C LYS A 89 -2.62 -10.47 7.53
N GLN A 90 -2.03 -9.30 7.70
CA GLN A 90 -2.55 -8.28 8.61
C GLN A 90 -3.94 -7.80 8.17
N THR A 91 -4.13 -7.62 6.86
CA THR A 91 -5.43 -7.23 6.31
C THR A 91 -6.51 -8.25 6.65
N LEU A 92 -6.20 -9.55 6.47
CA LEU A 92 -7.15 -10.61 6.83
C LEU A 92 -7.45 -10.60 8.32
N MET A 93 -6.44 -10.38 9.16
CA MET A 93 -6.63 -10.31 10.60
C MET A 93 -7.54 -9.15 11.00
N VAL A 94 -7.34 -7.97 10.40
CA VAL A 94 -8.17 -6.81 10.67
C VAL A 94 -9.61 -7.03 10.22
N LEU A 95 -9.81 -7.64 9.04
CA LEU A 95 -11.15 -7.96 8.55
C LEU A 95 -11.89 -8.94 9.46
N ALA A 96 -11.16 -9.90 10.04
CA ALA A 96 -11.74 -10.91 10.93
C ALA A 96 -12.07 -10.34 12.32
N ASP A 97 -11.26 -9.41 12.81
CA ASP A 97 -11.42 -8.81 14.15
C ASP A 97 -11.02 -7.33 14.09
N PRO A 98 -11.93 -6.46 13.62
CA PRO A 98 -11.62 -5.05 13.42
C PRO A 98 -11.35 -4.32 14.73
N LYS A 99 -10.14 -3.76 14.85
CA LYS A 99 -9.73 -2.94 15.98
C LYS A 99 -8.84 -1.81 15.46
N PRO A 100 -9.01 -0.58 15.99
CA PRO A 100 -8.23 0.56 15.49
C PRO A 100 -6.73 0.38 15.68
N GLU A 101 -6.30 -0.22 16.78
CA GLU A 101 -4.87 -0.44 17.05
C GLU A 101 -4.21 -1.37 16.03
N ASN A 102 -4.97 -2.22 15.34
CA ASN A 102 -4.42 -3.14 14.35
C ASN A 102 -4.14 -2.48 13.02
N LEU A 103 -4.50 -1.21 12.84
CA LEU A 103 -4.20 -0.46 11.61
C LEU A 103 -2.80 0.17 11.63
N GLY A 104 -2.19 0.30 12.81
CA GLY A 104 -0.92 0.99 12.95
C GLY A 104 0.20 0.43 12.10
N SER A 105 0.32 -0.91 12.04
CA SER A 105 1.37 -1.55 11.25
C SER A 105 1.20 -1.31 9.75
N LEU A 106 -0.03 -1.36 9.25
CA LEU A 106 -0.30 -1.10 7.83
C LEU A 106 0.04 0.34 7.46
N ILE A 107 -0.33 1.29 8.32
CA ILE A 107 -0.01 2.71 8.13
C ILE A 107 1.51 2.90 8.10
N HIS A 108 2.20 2.33 9.06
CA HIS A 108 3.65 2.47 9.18
C HIS A 108 4.38 1.89 7.98
N ILE A 109 4.02 0.68 7.57
CA ILE A 109 4.66 0.00 6.43
C ILE A 109 4.48 0.80 5.14
N ASN A 110 3.28 1.31 4.90
CA ASN A 110 3.03 2.13 3.71
C ASN A 110 3.93 3.37 3.70
N ARG A 111 4.06 4.03 4.84
CA ARG A 111 4.91 5.23 4.96
C ARG A 111 6.39 4.90 4.77
N GLN A 112 6.84 3.77 5.31
CA GLN A 112 8.23 3.34 5.18
C GLN A 112 8.58 3.01 3.73
N LEU A 113 7.71 2.27 3.04
CA LEU A 113 7.96 1.96 1.64
C LEU A 113 7.93 3.21 0.77
N ALA A 114 6.98 4.12 1.02
CA ALA A 114 6.91 5.37 0.29
C ALA A 114 8.21 6.18 0.45
N ALA A 115 8.73 6.27 1.67
CA ALA A 115 10.00 6.97 1.93
C ALA A 115 11.15 6.32 1.15
N GLY A 116 11.20 4.99 1.13
CA GLY A 116 12.23 4.27 0.37
C GLY A 116 12.14 4.53 -1.12
N LEU A 117 10.92 4.55 -1.68
CA LEU A 117 10.72 4.82 -3.10
C LEU A 117 11.12 6.24 -3.49
N LEU A 118 10.97 7.19 -2.57
CA LEU A 118 11.35 8.58 -2.79
C LEU A 118 12.82 8.85 -2.47
N GLY A 119 13.56 7.84 -2.02
CA GLY A 119 14.96 7.99 -1.65
C GLY A 119 15.17 8.78 -0.36
N ARG A 120 14.14 8.85 0.50
CA ARG A 120 14.22 9.56 1.77
C ARG A 120 14.70 8.62 2.88
N ALA A 121 15.41 9.19 3.85
CA ALA A 121 15.78 8.43 5.06
C ALA A 121 14.52 8.07 5.83
N ALA A 122 14.46 6.84 6.29
CA ALA A 122 13.32 6.35 7.06
C ALA A 122 13.27 7.00 8.46
#